data_960571df3b5a817edd41e600ecb9b32a
#
_entry.id   960571df3b5a817edd41e600ecb9b32a
#
_cell.length_a   1.000
_cell.length_b   1.000
_cell.length_c   1.000
_cell.angle_alpha   90.00
_cell.angle_beta   90.00
_cell.angle_gamma   90.00
#
_symmetry.space_group_name_H-M   'P 1'
#
loop_
_entity.id
_entity.type
_entity.pdbx_description
1 polymer ?
#
loop_
_entity_poly.entity_id
_entity_poly.type
_entity_poly.pdbx_seq_one_letter_code
_entity_poly.pdbx_strand_id
1 'polypeptide(L)'
;DWSSDVCSSDLDFVRVSSPVAAYYDDIKAFQALYLYSSEDDMWKVLDGEIGNEFLKAQQLKDNGLEGLCWVSGGSRNFYNNVRPITSPEDLAGLTLRVNTDSMFAFLESCGAKGINVSYNDIYNSIEAGTIDGAENNWPSYISTGHYKVAPYITVDEHTRIPEMIVASTESMNKLTSEQQQIVRECAQEAGQLQRKWMQEYDEKAIKAAEDAGCTITYLTKEQSAKFQSVAEPINEKV
;
A
#
# COMPACT_ATOMS: atom_id res chain seq x y z
N ASP A 1 -6.28 15.67 -1.57
CA ASP A 1 -6.71 14.55 -2.43
C ASP A 1 -5.66 14.34 -3.51
N TRP A 2 -4.74 13.40 -3.30
CA TRP A 2 -3.63 13.09 -4.23
C TRP A 2 -4.11 12.56 -5.58
N SER A 3 -5.38 12.15 -5.70
CA SER A 3 -5.96 11.68 -6.95
C SER A 3 -6.19 12.80 -7.97
N SER A 4 -6.39 14.03 -7.51
CA SER A 4 -6.54 15.19 -8.40
C SER A 4 -5.21 15.69 -8.95
N ASP A 5 -4.10 15.44 -8.23
CA ASP A 5 -2.76 15.93 -8.60
C ASP A 5 -2.08 15.04 -9.65
N VAL A 6 -2.44 13.76 -9.74
CA VAL A 6 -1.87 12.81 -10.72
C VAL A 6 -2.21 13.22 -12.17
N CYS A 7 -3.33 13.90 -12.37
CA CYS A 7 -3.76 14.41 -13.68
C CYS A 7 -3.54 15.93 -13.84
N SER A 8 -2.94 16.60 -12.84
CA SER A 8 -2.62 18.01 -13.01
C SER A 8 -1.40 18.14 -13.93
N SER A 9 -1.48 19.07 -14.88
CA SER A 9 -0.38 19.41 -15.80
C SER A 9 0.87 19.96 -15.12
N ASP A 10 0.90 19.98 -13.78
CA ASP A 10 1.90 20.67 -12.98
C ASP A 10 3.02 19.73 -12.48
N LEU A 11 2.88 18.40 -12.64
CA LEU A 11 3.90 17.44 -12.20
C LEU A 11 4.52 16.70 -13.39
N ASP A 12 5.84 16.74 -13.48
CA ASP A 12 6.59 15.99 -14.50
C ASP A 12 6.67 14.51 -14.14
N PHE A 13 6.85 14.21 -12.83
CA PHE A 13 6.95 12.86 -12.28
C PHE A 13 6.20 12.76 -10.96
N VAL A 14 5.58 11.61 -10.70
CA VAL A 14 4.90 11.36 -9.44
C VAL A 14 4.93 9.88 -9.06
N ARG A 15 5.01 9.59 -7.76
CA ARG A 15 4.77 8.27 -7.21
C ARG A 15 3.28 8.07 -6.99
N VAL A 16 2.73 7.03 -7.60
CA VAL A 16 1.31 6.66 -7.46
C VAL A 16 1.16 5.32 -6.75
N SER A 17 0.10 5.20 -5.97
CA SER A 17 -0.29 4.00 -5.24
C SER A 17 -1.71 3.57 -5.61
N SER A 18 -2.41 2.85 -4.74
CA SER A 18 -3.79 2.34 -4.96
C SER A 18 -4.76 3.33 -5.64
N PRO A 19 -4.75 4.66 -5.37
CA PRO A 19 -5.66 5.59 -6.05
C PRO A 19 -5.49 5.68 -7.57
N VAL A 20 -4.36 5.24 -8.14
CA VAL A 20 -4.17 5.19 -9.60
C VAL A 20 -5.18 4.25 -10.28
N ALA A 21 -5.82 3.36 -9.53
CA ALA A 21 -6.91 2.51 -10.01
C ALA A 21 -8.11 3.29 -10.57
N ALA A 22 -8.26 4.57 -10.23
CA ALA A 22 -9.26 5.45 -10.82
C ALA A 22 -8.98 5.75 -12.30
N TYR A 23 -7.73 5.62 -12.74
CA TYR A 23 -7.27 5.91 -14.12
C TYR A 23 -6.79 4.66 -14.85
N TYR A 24 -6.52 3.59 -14.12
CA TYR A 24 -6.04 2.33 -14.63
C TYR A 24 -6.67 1.19 -13.83
N ASP A 25 -7.81 0.70 -14.30
CA ASP A 25 -8.68 -0.22 -13.56
C ASP A 25 -8.00 -1.58 -13.26
N ASP A 26 -7.27 -2.14 -14.23
CA ASP A 26 -6.62 -3.45 -14.09
C ASP A 26 -5.64 -3.53 -12.92
N ILE A 27 -5.10 -2.38 -12.45
CA ILE A 27 -4.19 -2.35 -11.30
C ILE A 27 -4.87 -2.77 -9.99
N LYS A 28 -6.20 -2.81 -9.95
CA LYS A 28 -6.97 -3.34 -8.82
C LYS A 28 -6.60 -4.80 -8.50
N ALA A 29 -6.15 -5.57 -9.50
CA ALA A 29 -5.66 -6.92 -9.27
C ALA A 29 -4.57 -7.00 -8.19
N PHE A 30 -3.73 -5.95 -8.07
CA PHE A 30 -2.71 -5.86 -7.02
C PHE A 30 -3.26 -5.48 -5.64
N GLN A 31 -4.55 -5.18 -5.52
CA GLN A 31 -5.22 -4.91 -4.24
C GLN A 31 -5.82 -6.19 -3.62
N ALA A 32 -5.69 -7.34 -4.28
CA ALA A 32 -6.08 -8.62 -3.74
C ALA A 32 -5.29 -8.92 -2.45
N LEU A 33 -6.01 -9.39 -1.43
CA LEU A 33 -5.42 -9.64 -0.11
C LEU A 33 -4.57 -10.91 -0.14
N TYR A 34 -3.39 -10.86 0.46
CA TYR A 34 -2.46 -12.00 0.50
C TYR A 34 -2.07 -12.53 -0.89
N LEU A 35 -2.10 -11.66 -1.92
CA LEU A 35 -1.79 -12.02 -3.31
C LEU A 35 -0.40 -12.64 -3.46
N TYR A 36 0.58 -12.13 -2.70
CA TYR A 36 1.96 -12.59 -2.74
C TYR A 36 2.35 -13.24 -1.42
N SER A 37 3.02 -14.39 -1.49
CA SER A 37 3.52 -15.10 -0.32
C SER A 37 4.75 -14.42 0.31
N SER A 38 5.46 -13.61 -0.47
CA SER A 38 6.62 -12.83 -0.04
C SER A 38 6.84 -11.60 -0.92
N GLU A 39 7.67 -10.68 -0.46
CA GLU A 39 8.10 -9.55 -1.29
C GLU A 39 8.92 -10.03 -2.50
N ASP A 40 9.76 -11.05 -2.33
CA ASP A 40 10.52 -11.65 -3.44
C ASP A 40 9.61 -12.22 -4.54
N ASP A 41 8.48 -12.84 -4.18
CA ASP A 41 7.53 -13.35 -5.16
C ASP A 41 6.80 -12.21 -5.87
N MET A 42 6.49 -11.12 -5.18
CA MET A 42 5.96 -9.90 -5.80
C MET A 42 6.95 -9.36 -6.84
N TRP A 43 8.24 -9.25 -6.49
CA TRP A 43 9.24 -8.71 -7.42
C TRP A 43 9.49 -9.60 -8.63
N LYS A 44 9.41 -10.93 -8.51
CA LYS A 44 9.46 -11.84 -9.67
C LYS A 44 8.36 -11.56 -10.68
N VAL A 45 7.16 -11.21 -10.22
CA VAL A 45 6.03 -10.84 -11.09
C VAL A 45 6.24 -9.45 -11.69
N LEU A 46 6.58 -8.46 -10.87
CA LEU A 46 6.67 -7.06 -11.29
C LEU A 46 7.89 -6.75 -12.16
N ASP A 47 8.99 -7.44 -11.97
CA ASP A 47 10.19 -7.33 -12.83
C ASP A 47 10.06 -8.17 -14.11
N GLY A 48 9.05 -9.04 -14.16
CA GLY A 48 8.74 -9.91 -15.30
C GLY A 48 7.86 -9.26 -16.37
N GLU A 49 7.33 -10.10 -17.25
CA GLU A 49 6.47 -9.70 -18.37
C GLU A 49 5.21 -8.98 -17.88
N ILE A 50 4.54 -9.54 -16.87
CA ILE A 50 3.30 -8.98 -16.31
C ILE A 50 3.52 -7.54 -15.81
N GLY A 51 4.53 -7.31 -14.97
CA GLY A 51 4.80 -5.96 -14.46
C GLY A 51 5.18 -4.97 -15.55
N ASN A 52 5.88 -5.44 -16.60
CA ASN A 52 6.21 -4.60 -17.77
C ASN A 52 4.97 -4.25 -18.61
N GLU A 53 3.99 -5.16 -18.73
CA GLU A 53 2.72 -4.88 -19.41
C GLU A 53 1.95 -3.80 -18.66
N PHE A 54 1.89 -3.89 -17.33
CA PHE A 54 1.23 -2.88 -16.50
C PHE A 54 1.90 -1.50 -16.63
N LEU A 55 3.22 -1.39 -16.60
CA LEU A 55 3.93 -0.11 -16.78
C LEU A 55 3.69 0.51 -18.17
N LYS A 56 3.42 -0.30 -19.19
CA LYS A 56 3.20 0.13 -20.58
C LYS A 56 1.74 0.20 -20.98
N ALA A 57 0.81 0.03 -20.02
CA ALA A 57 -0.61 -0.04 -20.30
C ALA A 57 -1.12 1.14 -21.10
N GLN A 58 -2.01 0.86 -22.06
CA GLN A 58 -2.61 1.89 -22.89
C GLN A 58 -3.46 2.87 -22.06
N GLN A 59 -4.12 2.38 -21.01
CA GLN A 59 -4.93 3.20 -20.10
C GLN A 59 -4.10 4.30 -19.41
N LEU A 60 -2.85 4.02 -19.03
CA LEU A 60 -1.96 5.08 -18.52
C LEU A 60 -1.71 6.15 -19.58
N LYS A 61 -1.39 5.75 -20.81
CA LYS A 61 -1.12 6.67 -21.93
C LYS A 61 -2.33 7.51 -22.29
N ASP A 62 -3.52 6.92 -22.28
CA ASP A 62 -4.80 7.61 -22.56
C ASP A 62 -5.08 8.70 -21.51
N ASN A 63 -4.52 8.55 -20.30
CA ASN A 63 -4.55 9.54 -19.24
C ASN A 63 -3.30 10.44 -19.16
N GLY A 64 -2.49 10.47 -20.22
CA GLY A 64 -1.31 11.32 -20.30
C GLY A 64 -0.13 10.88 -19.42
N LEU A 65 -0.08 9.60 -19.02
CA LEU A 65 0.92 9.05 -18.12
C LEU A 65 1.77 7.97 -18.81
N GLU A 66 3.00 7.82 -18.37
CA GLU A 66 3.91 6.73 -18.71
C GLU A 66 4.46 6.11 -17.43
N GLY A 67 4.29 4.79 -17.26
CA GLY A 67 4.90 4.06 -16.15
C GLY A 67 6.40 3.88 -16.37
N LEU A 68 7.22 4.30 -15.40
CA LEU A 68 8.68 4.25 -15.49
C LEU A 68 9.26 3.06 -14.75
N CYS A 69 8.86 2.85 -13.50
CA CYS A 69 9.34 1.73 -12.68
C CYS A 69 8.37 1.42 -11.54
N TRP A 70 8.54 0.22 -10.98
CA TRP A 70 7.91 -0.20 -9.74
C TRP A 70 8.77 0.17 -8.54
N VAL A 71 8.11 0.59 -7.45
CA VAL A 71 8.71 0.84 -6.14
C VAL A 71 7.94 0.11 -5.04
N SER A 72 8.61 -0.18 -3.92
CA SER A 72 7.98 -0.83 -2.78
C SER A 72 7.11 0.15 -1.99
N GLY A 73 5.86 -0.21 -1.74
CA GLY A 73 5.00 0.43 -0.75
C GLY A 73 5.09 -0.24 0.63
N GLY A 74 5.94 -1.26 0.78
CA GLY A 74 6.03 -2.10 1.98
C GLY A 74 4.82 -3.02 2.16
N SER A 75 4.83 -3.81 3.22
CA SER A 75 3.68 -4.61 3.63
C SER A 75 2.76 -3.84 4.57
N ARG A 76 1.45 -4.03 4.41
CA ARG A 76 0.44 -3.33 5.21
C ARG A 76 -0.04 -4.22 6.34
N ASN A 77 -0.23 -3.60 7.50
CA ASN A 77 -0.51 -4.25 8.77
C ASN A 77 -1.63 -3.51 9.50
N PHE A 78 -2.48 -4.22 10.25
CA PHE A 78 -3.48 -3.60 11.12
C PHE A 78 -2.85 -2.98 12.36
N TYR A 79 -3.32 -1.80 12.75
CA TYR A 79 -3.00 -1.19 14.04
C TYR A 79 -4.24 -0.51 14.65
N ASN A 80 -4.37 -0.57 15.99
CA ASN A 80 -5.51 -0.03 16.71
C ASN A 80 -5.15 0.38 18.14
N ASN A 81 -6.09 1.05 18.82
CA ASN A 81 -5.94 1.51 20.20
C ASN A 81 -6.70 0.65 21.23
N VAL A 82 -7.33 -0.45 20.80
CA VAL A 82 -8.25 -1.23 21.67
C VAL A 82 -7.59 -2.50 22.18
N ARG A 83 -6.97 -3.33 21.29
CA ARG A 83 -6.46 -4.67 21.65
C ARG A 83 -5.51 -5.24 20.62
N PRO A 84 -4.64 -6.20 21.00
CA PRO A 84 -3.95 -7.05 20.05
C PRO A 84 -4.95 -7.82 19.18
N ILE A 85 -4.58 -8.08 17.91
CA ILE A 85 -5.37 -8.88 16.97
C ILE A 85 -4.54 -10.13 16.65
N THR A 86 -5.11 -11.32 16.91
CA THR A 86 -4.48 -12.61 16.68
C THR A 86 -5.30 -13.53 15.78
N SER A 87 -6.55 -13.14 15.52
CA SER A 87 -7.48 -13.84 14.66
C SER A 87 -8.46 -12.85 13.99
N PRO A 88 -9.14 -13.23 12.88
CA PRO A 88 -10.16 -12.38 12.25
C PRO A 88 -11.28 -11.95 13.21
N GLU A 89 -11.63 -12.80 14.18
CA GLU A 89 -12.66 -12.53 15.18
C GLU A 89 -12.30 -11.37 16.11
N ASP A 90 -11.00 -11.12 16.31
CA ASP A 90 -10.51 -10.01 17.14
C ASP A 90 -10.77 -8.63 16.49
N LEU A 91 -11.04 -8.61 15.19
CA LEU A 91 -11.45 -7.39 14.48
C LEU A 91 -12.90 -6.99 14.79
N ALA A 92 -13.74 -7.93 15.22
CA ALA A 92 -15.16 -7.68 15.42
C ALA A 92 -15.43 -6.46 16.34
N GLY A 93 -16.30 -5.58 15.85
CA GLY A 93 -16.71 -4.36 16.55
C GLY A 93 -15.73 -3.19 16.43
N LEU A 94 -14.55 -3.36 15.84
CA LEU A 94 -13.63 -2.25 15.57
C LEU A 94 -14.12 -1.42 14.39
N THR A 95 -13.84 -0.12 14.43
CA THR A 95 -14.00 0.81 13.32
C THR A 95 -12.61 1.20 12.81
N LEU A 96 -12.23 0.72 11.63
CA LEU A 96 -10.89 0.91 11.07
C LEU A 96 -10.94 1.74 9.77
N ARG A 97 -9.97 2.62 9.62
CA ARG A 97 -9.78 3.33 8.35
C ARG A 97 -9.14 2.41 7.32
N VAL A 98 -9.80 2.28 6.19
CA VAL A 98 -9.32 1.53 5.02
C VAL A 98 -9.61 2.33 3.75
N ASN A 99 -9.01 1.95 2.61
CA ASN A 99 -9.10 2.71 1.37
C ASN A 99 -9.22 1.85 0.10
N THR A 100 -9.41 0.54 0.22
CA THR A 100 -9.64 -0.36 -0.92
C THR A 100 -10.93 -1.15 -0.72
N ASP A 101 -11.63 -1.47 -1.80
CA ASP A 101 -12.89 -2.22 -1.74
C ASP A 101 -12.69 -3.60 -1.12
N SER A 102 -11.56 -4.27 -1.42
CA SER A 102 -11.20 -5.55 -0.82
C SER A 102 -11.08 -5.46 0.71
N MET A 103 -10.50 -4.38 1.25
CA MET A 103 -10.38 -4.17 2.69
C MET A 103 -11.72 -3.84 3.35
N PHE A 104 -12.61 -3.08 2.69
CA PHE A 104 -13.97 -2.88 3.18
C PHE A 104 -14.71 -4.20 3.33
N ALA A 105 -14.69 -5.05 2.28
CA ALA A 105 -15.32 -6.37 2.29
C ALA A 105 -14.70 -7.31 3.34
N PHE A 106 -13.37 -7.24 3.52
CA PHE A 106 -12.67 -8.05 4.52
C PHE A 106 -13.10 -7.69 5.95
N LEU A 107 -13.10 -6.41 6.29
CA LEU A 107 -13.53 -5.95 7.61
C LEU A 107 -14.99 -6.30 7.90
N GLU A 108 -15.88 -6.12 6.92
CA GLU A 108 -17.29 -6.52 7.04
C GLU A 108 -17.42 -8.03 7.33
N SER A 109 -16.64 -8.87 6.62
CA SER A 109 -16.63 -10.33 6.84
C SER A 109 -16.11 -10.73 8.22
N CYS A 110 -15.28 -9.87 8.85
CA CYS A 110 -14.78 -10.05 10.22
C CYS A 110 -15.67 -9.41 11.29
N GLY A 111 -16.82 -8.82 10.92
CA GLY A 111 -17.70 -8.11 11.86
C GLY A 111 -17.14 -6.76 12.32
N ALA A 112 -16.19 -6.20 11.60
CA ALA A 112 -15.62 -4.87 11.80
C ALA A 112 -16.27 -3.86 10.82
N LYS A 113 -16.06 -2.57 11.08
CA LYS A 113 -16.52 -1.49 10.22
C LYS A 113 -15.34 -0.81 9.54
N GLY A 114 -15.31 -0.84 8.22
CA GLY A 114 -14.42 -0.01 7.41
C GLY A 114 -14.98 1.39 7.23
N ILE A 115 -14.15 2.42 7.33
CA ILE A 115 -14.51 3.77 6.91
C ILE A 115 -13.39 4.43 6.12
N ASN A 116 -13.74 5.33 5.22
CA ASN A 116 -12.76 6.14 4.51
C ASN A 116 -12.56 7.46 5.23
N VAL A 117 -11.33 7.76 5.61
CA VAL A 117 -10.88 9.03 6.21
C VAL A 117 -9.65 9.48 5.45
N SER A 118 -9.51 10.79 5.20
CA SER A 118 -8.31 11.37 4.60
C SER A 118 -7.05 10.92 5.35
N TYR A 119 -5.98 10.63 4.61
CA TYR A 119 -4.71 10.20 5.21
C TYR A 119 -4.21 11.16 6.30
N ASN A 120 -4.35 12.45 6.09
CA ASN A 120 -3.90 13.47 7.03
C ASN A 120 -4.75 13.56 8.31
N ASP A 121 -5.96 13.00 8.30
CA ASP A 121 -6.90 13.07 9.42
C ASP A 121 -6.91 11.80 10.28
N ILE A 122 -6.17 10.75 9.88
CA ILE A 122 -6.17 9.45 10.59
C ILE A 122 -5.74 9.62 12.05
N TYR A 123 -4.62 10.31 12.30
CA TYR A 123 -4.12 10.53 13.66
C TYR A 123 -5.19 11.17 14.56
N ASN A 124 -5.74 12.29 14.13
CA ASN A 124 -6.74 13.03 14.87
C ASN A 124 -8.03 12.22 15.06
N SER A 125 -8.40 11.40 14.08
CA SER A 125 -9.59 10.55 14.14
C SER A 125 -9.44 9.43 15.18
N ILE A 126 -8.25 8.82 15.28
CA ILE A 126 -7.96 7.82 16.33
C ILE A 126 -7.89 8.51 17.69
N GLU A 127 -7.20 9.64 17.81
CA GLU A 127 -7.09 10.39 19.07
C GLU A 127 -8.46 10.84 19.59
N ALA A 128 -9.36 11.26 18.71
CA ALA A 128 -10.73 11.65 19.04
C ALA A 128 -11.68 10.46 19.29
N GLY A 129 -11.23 9.22 19.04
CA GLY A 129 -12.06 8.02 19.19
C GLY A 129 -13.16 7.87 18.14
N THR A 130 -13.06 8.55 16.99
CA THR A 130 -14.02 8.38 15.88
C THR A 130 -13.73 7.14 15.05
N ILE A 131 -12.49 6.65 15.09
CA ILE A 131 -12.03 5.35 14.62
C ILE A 131 -11.13 4.72 15.68
N ASP A 132 -11.06 3.40 15.68
CA ASP A 132 -10.22 2.64 16.61
C ASP A 132 -8.79 2.43 16.08
N GLY A 133 -8.59 2.60 14.78
CA GLY A 133 -7.30 2.37 14.14
C GLY A 133 -7.38 2.43 12.62
N ALA A 134 -6.35 1.87 11.98
CA ALA A 134 -6.23 1.80 10.53
C ALA A 134 -5.32 0.63 10.12
N GLU A 135 -4.96 0.57 8.85
CA GLU A 135 -3.95 -0.33 8.32
C GLU A 135 -2.97 0.46 7.44
N ASN A 136 -1.70 0.14 7.51
CA ASN A 136 -0.66 0.74 6.67
C ASN A 136 0.68 0.01 6.83
N ASN A 137 1.71 0.46 6.07
CA ASN A 137 3.07 0.01 6.19
C ASN A 137 3.79 0.59 7.42
N TRP A 138 4.91 -0.01 7.80
CA TRP A 138 5.72 0.39 8.95
C TRP A 138 6.22 1.84 8.89
N PRO A 139 6.78 2.33 7.77
CA PRO A 139 7.22 3.71 7.66
C PRO A 139 6.10 4.72 7.90
N SER A 140 4.91 4.48 7.33
CA SER A 140 3.75 5.36 7.55
C SER A 140 3.30 5.35 9.01
N TYR A 141 3.21 4.18 9.64
CA TYR A 141 2.81 4.05 11.05
C TYR A 141 3.69 4.90 11.98
N ILE A 142 5.01 4.93 11.72
CA ILE A 142 5.96 5.71 12.53
C ILE A 142 6.00 7.18 12.11
N SER A 143 6.14 7.48 10.82
CA SER A 143 6.35 8.87 10.36
C SER A 143 5.14 9.78 10.58
N THR A 144 3.93 9.24 10.55
CA THR A 144 2.69 9.97 10.87
C THR A 144 2.38 10.03 12.37
N GLY A 145 3.15 9.30 13.18
CA GLY A 145 2.94 9.24 14.63
C GLY A 145 1.75 8.37 15.06
N HIS A 146 1.16 7.57 14.16
CA HIS A 146 -0.01 6.74 14.48
C HIS A 146 0.25 5.79 15.65
N TYR A 147 1.50 5.33 15.84
CA TYR A 147 1.93 4.50 16.96
C TYR A 147 1.64 5.10 18.34
N LYS A 148 1.54 6.43 18.44
CA LYS A 148 1.27 7.13 19.71
C LYS A 148 -0.19 7.00 20.14
N VAL A 149 -1.11 6.88 19.17
CA VAL A 149 -2.57 6.84 19.39
C VAL A 149 -3.16 5.46 19.10
N ALA A 150 -2.41 4.55 18.48
CA ALA A 150 -2.80 3.17 18.17
C ALA A 150 -1.63 2.21 18.43
N PRO A 151 -1.33 1.88 19.71
CA PRO A 151 -0.11 1.17 20.08
C PRO A 151 -0.15 -0.35 19.84
N TYR A 152 -1.27 -0.92 19.43
CA TYR A 152 -1.38 -2.34 19.09
C TYR A 152 -1.24 -2.52 17.59
N ILE A 153 -0.15 -3.12 17.13
CA ILE A 153 0.08 -3.44 15.72
C ILE A 153 0.18 -4.95 15.53
N THR A 154 -0.52 -5.48 14.55
CA THR A 154 -0.46 -6.90 14.16
C THR A 154 0.21 -7.02 12.82
N VAL A 155 1.30 -7.78 12.77
CA VAL A 155 2.07 -8.06 11.55
C VAL A 155 1.37 -9.21 10.83
N ASP A 156 0.33 -8.85 10.09
CA ASP A 156 -0.46 -9.79 9.29
C ASP A 156 -0.14 -9.71 7.80
N GLU A 157 0.51 -8.61 7.38
CA GLU A 157 0.99 -8.37 6.01
C GLU A 157 -0.07 -8.67 4.94
N HIS A 158 -1.31 -8.24 5.20
CA HIS A 158 -2.48 -8.57 4.38
C HIS A 158 -2.38 -8.08 2.93
N THR A 159 -1.59 -7.06 2.65
CA THR A 159 -1.31 -6.59 1.28
C THR A 159 0.11 -6.10 1.14
N ARG A 160 0.66 -6.34 -0.06
CA ARG A 160 1.88 -5.72 -0.59
C ARG A 160 1.47 -5.03 -1.87
N ILE A 161 1.01 -3.76 -1.77
CA ILE A 161 0.57 -3.01 -2.94
C ILE A 161 1.80 -2.39 -3.59
N PRO A 162 2.15 -2.79 -4.82
CA PRO A 162 3.22 -2.14 -5.54
C PRO A 162 2.83 -0.71 -5.87
N GLU A 163 3.81 0.17 -5.83
CA GLU A 163 3.65 1.56 -6.24
C GLU A 163 4.43 1.82 -7.52
N MET A 164 4.02 2.79 -8.28
CA MET A 164 4.62 3.14 -9.57
C MET A 164 5.20 4.54 -9.53
N ILE A 165 6.35 4.74 -10.15
CA ILE A 165 6.76 6.07 -10.61
C ILE A 165 6.21 6.22 -12.02
N VAL A 166 5.42 7.26 -12.21
CA VAL A 166 4.90 7.64 -13.53
C VAL A 166 5.42 9.01 -13.94
N ALA A 167 5.55 9.21 -15.25
CA ALA A 167 5.89 10.48 -15.85
C ALA A 167 4.70 11.04 -16.63
N SER A 168 4.59 12.36 -16.71
CA SER A 168 3.74 13.03 -17.68
C SER A 168 4.25 12.77 -19.10
N THR A 169 3.38 12.26 -19.98
CA THR A 169 3.74 12.08 -21.41
C THR A 169 4.06 13.40 -22.09
N GLU A 170 3.40 14.50 -21.66
CA GLU A 170 3.71 15.84 -22.16
C GLU A 170 5.15 16.24 -21.79
N SER A 171 5.55 16.03 -20.55
CA SER A 171 6.90 16.36 -20.08
C SER A 171 7.96 15.47 -20.74
N MET A 172 7.69 14.18 -20.89
CA MET A 172 8.58 13.27 -21.62
C MET A 172 8.76 13.67 -23.08
N ASN A 173 7.70 14.14 -23.74
CA ASN A 173 7.75 14.59 -25.14
C ASN A 173 8.57 15.88 -25.36
N LYS A 174 8.86 16.66 -24.30
CA LYS A 174 9.77 17.81 -24.37
C LYS A 174 11.25 17.40 -24.43
N LEU A 175 11.54 16.15 -24.10
CA LEU A 175 12.89 15.58 -24.07
C LEU A 175 13.26 14.95 -25.42
N THR A 176 14.57 14.94 -25.75
CA THR A 176 15.06 14.16 -26.88
C THR A 176 14.95 12.65 -26.56
N SER A 177 14.96 11.79 -27.59
CA SER A 177 14.90 10.34 -27.39
C SER A 177 16.02 9.82 -26.50
N GLU A 178 17.22 10.40 -26.57
CA GLU A 178 18.35 10.04 -25.70
C GLU A 178 18.06 10.44 -24.24
N GLN A 179 17.53 11.64 -24.00
CA GLN A 179 17.14 12.09 -22.66
C GLN A 179 16.02 11.24 -22.08
N GLN A 180 15.00 10.90 -22.87
CA GLN A 180 13.93 10.00 -22.43
C GLN A 180 14.49 8.64 -22.02
N GLN A 181 15.46 8.09 -22.76
CA GLN A 181 16.09 6.82 -22.42
C GLN A 181 16.84 6.91 -21.07
N ILE A 182 17.61 7.99 -20.87
CA ILE A 182 18.32 8.24 -19.60
C ILE A 182 17.33 8.31 -18.44
N VAL A 183 16.21 9.03 -18.59
CA VAL A 183 15.17 9.10 -17.55
C VAL A 183 14.63 7.72 -17.21
N ARG A 184 14.32 6.87 -18.19
CA ARG A 184 13.82 5.52 -17.96
C ARG A 184 14.86 4.64 -17.25
N GLU A 185 16.11 4.69 -17.65
CA GLU A 185 17.21 3.94 -17.02
C GLU A 185 17.40 4.38 -15.56
N CYS A 186 17.49 5.68 -15.31
CA CYS A 186 17.60 6.23 -13.96
C CYS A 186 16.41 5.86 -13.07
N ALA A 187 15.19 5.86 -13.61
CA ALA A 187 14.00 5.47 -12.86
C ALA A 187 14.05 3.98 -12.46
N GLN A 188 14.50 3.09 -13.36
CA GLN A 188 14.66 1.67 -13.04
C GLN A 188 15.71 1.45 -11.95
N GLU A 189 16.87 2.11 -12.03
CA GLU A 189 17.92 2.04 -11.00
C GLU A 189 17.40 2.59 -9.66
N ALA A 190 16.71 3.74 -9.68
CA ALA A 190 16.12 4.33 -8.49
C ALA A 190 15.06 3.42 -7.85
N GLY A 191 14.24 2.74 -8.65
CA GLY A 191 13.25 1.78 -8.17
C GLY A 191 13.91 0.61 -7.43
N GLN A 192 14.96 0.02 -8.00
CA GLN A 192 15.71 -1.07 -7.36
C GLN A 192 16.37 -0.62 -6.04
N LEU A 193 16.94 0.59 -6.02
CA LEU A 193 17.57 1.14 -4.83
C LEU A 193 16.55 1.45 -3.73
N GLN A 194 15.37 1.97 -4.13
CA GLN A 194 14.28 2.28 -3.20
C GLN A 194 13.78 1.03 -2.47
N ARG A 195 13.68 -0.12 -3.14
CA ARG A 195 13.28 -1.39 -2.52
C ARG A 195 14.18 -1.75 -1.33
N LYS A 196 15.50 -1.66 -1.53
CA LYS A 196 16.48 -1.89 -0.47
C LYS A 196 16.31 -0.90 0.68
N TRP A 197 16.16 0.38 0.39
CA TRP A 197 15.96 1.40 1.41
C TRP A 197 14.64 1.22 2.15
N MET A 198 13.60 0.71 1.48
CA MET A 198 12.32 0.42 2.13
C MET A 198 12.47 -0.67 3.20
N GLN A 199 13.17 -1.76 2.89
CA GLN A 199 13.49 -2.81 3.86
C GLN A 199 14.28 -2.28 5.06
N GLU A 200 15.34 -1.50 4.81
CA GLU A 200 16.11 -0.85 5.88
C GLU A 200 15.26 0.11 6.73
N TYR A 201 14.26 0.74 6.09
CA TYR A 201 13.36 1.65 6.80
C TYR A 201 12.32 0.89 7.62
N ASP A 202 11.79 -0.23 7.12
CA ASP A 202 10.89 -1.11 7.86
C ASP A 202 11.58 -1.60 9.16
N GLU A 203 12.84 -2.07 9.09
CA GLU A 203 13.61 -2.48 10.27
C GLU A 203 13.74 -1.34 11.30
N LYS A 204 14.04 -0.13 10.84
CA LYS A 204 14.14 1.06 11.71
C LYS A 204 12.79 1.44 12.32
N ALA A 205 11.70 1.30 11.54
CA ALA A 205 10.35 1.61 11.99
C ALA A 205 9.84 0.60 13.03
N ILE A 206 10.12 -0.69 12.83
CA ILE A 206 9.83 -1.75 13.81
C ILE A 206 10.54 -1.44 15.14
N LYS A 207 11.86 -1.16 15.07
CA LYS A 207 12.61 -0.80 16.27
C LYS A 207 12.06 0.44 16.96
N ALA A 208 11.67 1.45 16.22
CA ALA A 208 11.09 2.67 16.79
C ALA A 208 9.75 2.40 17.49
N ALA A 209 8.93 1.48 16.95
CA ALA A 209 7.69 1.05 17.59
C ALA A 209 7.97 0.28 18.92
N GLU A 210 8.96 -0.63 18.90
CA GLU A 210 9.41 -1.35 20.11
C GLU A 210 9.91 -0.37 21.19
N ASP A 211 10.80 0.55 20.82
CA ASP A 211 11.36 1.56 21.71
C ASP A 211 10.28 2.51 22.29
N ALA A 212 9.20 2.73 21.54
CA ALA A 212 8.03 3.49 21.99
C ALA A 212 7.07 2.70 22.89
N GLY A 213 7.29 1.40 23.08
CA GLY A 213 6.46 0.53 23.92
C GLY A 213 5.20 0.02 23.23
N CYS A 214 5.14 0.01 21.90
CA CYS A 214 4.04 -0.59 21.17
C CYS A 214 3.98 -2.11 21.40
N THR A 215 2.79 -2.67 21.40
CA THR A 215 2.57 -4.12 21.40
C THR A 215 2.56 -4.61 19.97
N ILE A 216 3.62 -5.30 19.56
CA ILE A 216 3.74 -5.89 18.23
C ILE A 216 3.33 -7.36 18.29
N THR A 217 2.31 -7.73 17.52
CA THR A 217 1.80 -9.09 17.45
C THR A 217 2.26 -9.74 16.12
N TYR A 218 3.11 -10.74 16.19
CA TYR A 218 3.48 -11.56 15.05
C TYR A 218 2.57 -12.79 14.99
N LEU A 219 1.92 -13.00 13.85
CA LEU A 219 1.00 -14.12 13.67
C LEU A 219 1.77 -15.44 13.46
N THR A 220 1.27 -16.53 14.06
CA THR A 220 1.71 -17.88 13.70
C THR A 220 1.15 -18.23 12.30
N LYS A 221 1.69 -19.30 11.69
CA LYS A 221 1.17 -19.80 10.40
C LYS A 221 -0.31 -20.15 10.45
N GLU A 222 -0.76 -20.75 11.56
CA GLU A 222 -2.17 -21.11 11.76
C GLU A 222 -3.06 -19.89 11.90
N GLN A 223 -2.56 -18.85 12.57
CA GLN A 223 -3.28 -17.56 12.67
C GLN A 223 -3.35 -16.87 11.32
N SER A 224 -2.23 -16.75 10.60
CA SER A 224 -2.21 -16.16 9.24
C SER A 224 -3.15 -16.90 8.28
N ALA A 225 -3.20 -18.24 8.33
CA ALA A 225 -4.08 -19.05 7.51
C ALA A 225 -5.57 -18.73 7.73
N LYS A 226 -5.97 -18.34 8.96
CA LYS A 226 -7.36 -17.93 9.23
C LYS A 226 -7.71 -16.63 8.51
N PHE A 227 -6.81 -15.63 8.53
CA PHE A 227 -6.99 -14.38 7.80
C PHE A 227 -7.07 -14.61 6.28
N GLN A 228 -6.18 -15.46 5.75
CA GLN A 228 -6.18 -15.84 4.33
C GLN A 228 -7.50 -16.51 3.92
N SER A 229 -8.04 -17.40 4.75
CA SER A 229 -9.32 -18.06 4.49
C SER A 229 -10.50 -17.09 4.39
N VAL A 230 -10.48 -15.97 5.13
CA VAL A 230 -11.48 -14.91 5.01
C VAL A 230 -11.29 -14.11 3.72
N ALA A 231 -10.04 -13.93 3.29
CA ALA A 231 -9.70 -13.16 2.10
C ALA A 231 -10.02 -13.89 0.78
N GLU A 232 -9.90 -15.21 0.74
CA GLU A 232 -10.09 -16.03 -0.47
C GLU A 232 -11.39 -15.71 -1.24
N PRO A 233 -12.60 -15.75 -0.64
CA PRO A 233 -13.85 -15.48 -1.36
C PRO A 233 -14.01 -13.99 -1.74
N ILE A 234 -13.20 -13.09 -1.19
CA ILE A 234 -13.18 -11.68 -1.54
C ILE A 234 -12.34 -11.48 -2.80
N ASN A 235 -11.16 -12.12 -2.85
CA ASN A 235 -10.26 -12.05 -3.99
C ASN A 235 -10.88 -12.62 -5.29
N GLU A 236 -11.80 -13.58 -5.19
CA GLU A 236 -12.53 -14.09 -6.35
C GLU A 236 -13.43 -13.05 -7.03
N LYS A 237 -13.64 -11.89 -6.40
CA LYS A 237 -14.50 -10.80 -6.87
C LYS A 237 -13.71 -9.55 -7.32
N VAL A 238 -12.41 -9.54 -7.09
CA VAL A 238 -11.50 -8.48 -7.53
C VAL A 238 -11.10 -8.72 -8.98
#